data_4096dd9f0cca92be2cc527eb23c33a62
#
_entry.id   4096dd9f0cca92be2cc527eb23c33a62
#
_cell.length_a   1.000
_cell.length_b   1.000
_cell.length_c   1.000
_cell.angle_alpha   90.00
_cell.angle_beta   90.00
_cell.angle_gamma   90.00
#
_symmetry.space_group_name_H-M   'P 1'
#
loop_
_entity.id
_entity.type
_entity.pdbx_description
1 polymer ?
#
loop_
_entity_poly.entity_id
_entity_poly.type
_entity_poly.pdbx_seq_one_letter_code
_entity_poly.pdbx_strand_id
1 'polypeptide(L)'
;MESVAFIQWCLDHLNYWTIALLMAIESSFIPFPSEVVVPPAAYKAASGNSELNVYLVVLFATIGANIGALINYYLAYFVGRPIVYKFANSRFGHMCLIDEAKVKHAEAYFEKHGALSTFVGRLIPAVRQLISIPAGLSKMKVSTFLLYTTLGAGIWNAILAGIGYYLHSVVPEDQLMATVTEYSHELGYIFIGVGVLIVAYLVYKGRK
;
A
#
# COMPACT_ATOMS: atom_id res chain seq x y z
N MET A 1 -10.17 -5.37 21.61
CA MET A 1 -11.56 -5.76 21.26
C MET A 1 -12.30 -4.63 20.54
N GLU A 2 -12.21 -3.37 20.99
CA GLU A 2 -12.94 -2.23 20.37
C GLU A 2 -12.52 -1.91 18.92
N SER A 3 -11.24 -2.01 18.58
CA SER A 3 -10.75 -1.79 17.21
C SER A 3 -11.27 -2.82 16.20
N VAL A 4 -11.45 -4.07 16.62
CA VAL A 4 -12.04 -5.13 15.77
C VAL A 4 -13.52 -4.86 15.55
N ALA A 5 -14.24 -4.44 16.60
CA ALA A 5 -15.67 -4.09 16.52
C ALA A 5 -15.89 -2.88 15.60
N PHE A 6 -15.01 -1.87 15.61
CA PHE A 6 -15.09 -0.72 14.72
C PHE A 6 -14.89 -1.13 13.24
N ILE A 7 -13.89 -1.95 12.97
CA ILE A 7 -13.64 -2.46 11.60
C ILE A 7 -14.84 -3.27 11.11
N GLN A 8 -15.37 -4.17 11.95
CA GLN A 8 -16.55 -4.95 11.62
C GLN A 8 -17.75 -4.05 11.32
N TRP A 9 -17.99 -3.04 12.16
CA TRP A 9 -19.03 -2.06 11.92
C TRP A 9 -18.88 -1.34 10.58
N CYS A 10 -17.65 -0.92 10.22
CA CYS A 10 -17.38 -0.29 8.92
C CYS A 10 -17.65 -1.24 7.74
N LEU A 11 -17.34 -2.54 7.90
CA LEU A 11 -17.59 -3.55 6.87
C LEU A 11 -19.08 -3.83 6.70
N ASP A 12 -19.85 -3.81 7.81
CA ASP A 12 -21.30 -3.97 7.79
C ASP A 12 -22.00 -2.74 7.15
N HIS A 13 -21.37 -1.55 7.26
CA HIS A 13 -21.87 -0.28 6.74
C HIS A 13 -21.03 0.25 5.58
N LEU A 14 -20.70 -0.61 4.61
CA LEU A 14 -19.87 -0.22 3.46
C LEU A 14 -20.57 0.86 2.62
N ASN A 15 -19.90 1.98 2.55
CA ASN A 15 -20.18 3.11 1.67
C ASN A 15 -18.84 3.73 1.22
N TYR A 16 -18.86 4.69 0.32
CA TYR A 16 -17.62 5.29 -0.20
C TYR A 16 -16.73 5.91 0.87
N TRP A 17 -17.31 6.51 1.91
CA TRP A 17 -16.56 7.15 2.99
C TRP A 17 -15.92 6.12 3.94
N THR A 18 -16.65 5.04 4.29
CA THR A 18 -16.08 3.96 5.10
C THR A 18 -14.98 3.21 4.34
N ILE A 19 -15.14 3.01 3.03
CA ILE A 19 -14.09 2.46 2.16
C ILE A 19 -12.85 3.36 2.19
N ALA A 20 -13.01 4.67 1.96
CA ALA A 20 -11.88 5.60 1.99
C ALA A 20 -11.21 5.64 3.38
N LEU A 21 -12.00 5.62 4.46
CA LEU A 21 -11.48 5.61 5.83
C LEU A 21 -10.68 4.34 6.12
N LEU A 22 -11.23 3.17 5.81
CA LEU A 22 -10.55 1.89 6.02
C LEU A 22 -9.26 1.80 5.21
N MET A 23 -9.27 2.27 3.96
CA MET A 23 -8.08 2.31 3.12
C MET A 23 -7.05 3.34 3.58
N ALA A 24 -7.48 4.43 4.22
CA ALA A 24 -6.55 5.37 4.86
C ALA A 24 -5.89 4.74 6.10
N ILE A 25 -6.65 4.00 6.90
CA ILE A 25 -6.13 3.23 8.04
C ILE A 25 -5.15 2.15 7.55
N GLU A 26 -5.52 1.37 6.52
CA GLU A 26 -4.69 0.34 5.91
C GLU A 26 -3.35 0.90 5.43
N SER A 27 -3.38 1.99 4.71
CA SER A 27 -2.16 2.62 4.17
C SER A 27 -1.35 3.41 5.20
N SER A 28 -1.83 3.49 6.45
CA SER A 28 -1.11 4.10 7.58
C SER A 28 -0.27 3.04 8.35
N PHE A 29 -0.02 3.26 9.64
CA PHE A 29 0.78 2.34 10.48
C PHE A 29 0.06 1.06 10.90
N ILE A 30 -1.26 0.99 10.73
CA ILE A 30 -2.06 -0.13 11.20
C ILE A 30 -2.05 -1.20 10.09
N PRO A 31 -1.45 -2.38 10.33
CA PRO A 31 -1.43 -3.46 9.35
C PRO A 31 -2.84 -4.04 9.21
N PHE A 32 -3.58 -3.54 8.24
CA PHE A 32 -4.90 -4.02 7.88
C PHE A 32 -4.92 -4.31 6.38
N PRO A 33 -5.28 -5.51 5.94
CA PRO A 33 -5.19 -5.86 4.53
C PRO A 33 -6.34 -5.25 3.72
N SER A 34 -6.04 -4.61 2.59
CA SER A 34 -7.03 -4.05 1.64
C SER A 34 -7.94 -5.11 1.03
N GLU A 35 -7.52 -6.36 1.07
CA GLU A 35 -8.25 -7.55 0.65
C GLU A 35 -9.55 -7.74 1.42
N VAL A 36 -9.61 -7.21 2.63
CA VAL A 36 -10.82 -7.25 3.50
C VAL A 36 -11.81 -6.14 3.15
N VAL A 37 -11.39 -5.10 2.43
CA VAL A 37 -12.21 -3.91 2.14
C VAL A 37 -12.69 -3.86 0.70
N VAL A 38 -11.74 -3.88 -0.24
CA VAL A 38 -12.03 -3.60 -1.65
C VAL A 38 -12.82 -4.71 -2.34
N PRO A 39 -12.47 -6.01 -2.20
CA PRO A 39 -13.22 -7.08 -2.84
C PRO A 39 -14.66 -7.22 -2.32
N PRO A 40 -14.96 -7.17 -0.98
CA PRO A 40 -16.34 -7.19 -0.51
C PRO A 40 -17.17 -6.00 -1.00
N ALA A 41 -16.55 -4.80 -1.06
CA ALA A 41 -17.24 -3.62 -1.58
C ALA A 41 -17.57 -3.78 -3.08
N ALA A 42 -16.64 -4.33 -3.88
CA ALA A 42 -16.85 -4.60 -5.30
C ALA A 42 -17.84 -5.74 -5.53
N TYR A 43 -17.82 -6.78 -4.68
CA TYR A 43 -18.80 -7.86 -4.70
C TYR A 43 -20.22 -7.33 -4.46
N LYS A 44 -20.42 -6.49 -3.42
CA LYS A 44 -21.69 -5.82 -3.16
C LYS A 44 -22.12 -4.91 -4.32
N ALA A 45 -21.17 -4.19 -4.94
CA ALA A 45 -21.44 -3.36 -6.11
C ALA A 45 -21.93 -4.19 -7.32
N ALA A 46 -21.44 -5.44 -7.47
CA ALA A 46 -21.85 -6.35 -8.53
C ALA A 46 -23.27 -6.91 -8.32
N SER A 47 -23.71 -7.06 -7.07
CA SER A 47 -25.02 -7.66 -6.75
C SER A 47 -26.24 -6.83 -7.21
N GLY A 48 -26.04 -5.56 -7.58
CA GLY A 48 -27.10 -4.64 -7.97
C GLY A 48 -28.05 -4.21 -6.85
N ASN A 49 -27.91 -4.78 -5.66
CA ASN A 49 -28.73 -4.49 -4.48
C ASN A 49 -28.12 -3.40 -3.58
N SER A 50 -27.01 -2.80 -3.99
CA SER A 50 -26.31 -1.73 -3.27
C SER A 50 -26.17 -0.48 -4.14
N GLU A 51 -26.08 0.69 -3.48
CA GLU A 51 -25.79 1.95 -4.17
C GLU A 51 -24.31 2.08 -4.59
N LEU A 52 -23.50 1.03 -4.38
CA LEU A 52 -22.09 1.03 -4.70
C LEU A 52 -21.88 0.80 -6.20
N ASN A 53 -20.96 1.57 -6.76
CA ASN A 53 -20.42 1.42 -8.11
C ASN A 53 -18.96 1.00 -8.03
N VAL A 54 -18.56 -0.05 -8.75
CA VAL A 54 -17.21 -0.61 -8.69
C VAL A 54 -16.12 0.43 -9.05
N TYR A 55 -16.37 1.32 -9.99
CA TYR A 55 -15.42 2.39 -10.35
C TYR A 55 -15.23 3.40 -9.22
N LEU A 56 -16.33 3.75 -8.54
CA LEU A 56 -16.27 4.63 -7.37
C LEU A 56 -15.63 3.93 -6.18
N VAL A 57 -15.83 2.63 -6.00
CA VAL A 57 -15.11 1.83 -4.98
C VAL A 57 -13.60 1.96 -5.20
N VAL A 58 -13.10 1.76 -6.42
CA VAL A 58 -11.67 1.91 -6.74
C VAL A 58 -11.19 3.34 -6.50
N LEU A 59 -11.98 4.34 -6.89
CA LEU A 59 -11.63 5.74 -6.72
C LEU A 59 -11.48 6.10 -5.22
N PHE A 60 -12.50 5.79 -4.41
CA PHE A 60 -12.49 6.13 -2.99
C PHE A 60 -11.48 5.30 -2.20
N ALA A 61 -11.26 4.03 -2.57
CA ALA A 61 -10.18 3.23 -2.03
C ALA A 61 -8.80 3.84 -2.31
N THR A 62 -8.61 4.35 -3.54
CA THR A 62 -7.34 5.00 -3.93
C THR A 62 -7.16 6.35 -3.24
N ILE A 63 -8.22 7.13 -3.05
CA ILE A 63 -8.19 8.37 -2.27
C ILE A 63 -7.79 8.06 -0.81
N GLY A 64 -8.42 7.07 -0.19
CA GLY A 64 -8.08 6.63 1.15
C GLY A 64 -6.62 6.20 1.27
N ALA A 65 -6.15 5.36 0.34
CA ALA A 65 -4.74 4.93 0.30
C ALA A 65 -3.76 6.11 0.18
N ASN A 66 -4.09 7.14 -0.59
CA ASN A 66 -3.27 8.36 -0.68
C ASN A 66 -3.25 9.14 0.63
N ILE A 67 -4.38 9.24 1.33
CA ILE A 67 -4.44 9.92 2.64
C ILE A 67 -3.55 9.20 3.66
N GLY A 68 -3.67 7.87 3.79
CA GLY A 68 -2.83 7.08 4.68
C GLY A 68 -1.35 7.17 4.32
N ALA A 69 -1.04 7.12 3.02
CA ALA A 69 0.31 7.30 2.52
C ALA A 69 0.92 8.66 2.88
N LEU A 70 0.13 9.74 2.78
CA LEU A 70 0.57 11.09 3.15
C LEU A 70 0.85 11.20 4.65
N ILE A 71 0.04 10.56 5.49
CA ILE A 71 0.28 10.52 6.94
C ILE A 71 1.65 9.91 7.21
N ASN A 72 1.95 8.73 6.65
CA ASN A 72 3.24 8.07 6.81
C ASN A 72 4.40 8.88 6.21
N TYR A 73 4.18 9.49 5.04
CA TYR A 73 5.17 10.36 4.41
C TYR A 73 5.53 11.54 5.30
N TYR A 74 4.55 12.29 5.82
CA TYR A 74 4.82 13.47 6.65
C TYR A 74 5.37 13.10 8.02
N LEU A 75 4.95 12.00 8.61
CA LEU A 75 5.56 11.50 9.84
C LEU A 75 7.04 11.16 9.63
N ALA A 76 7.37 10.48 8.54
CA ALA A 76 8.75 10.20 8.20
C ALA A 76 9.55 11.49 7.86
N TYR A 77 8.93 12.42 7.16
CA TYR A 77 9.55 13.69 6.79
C TYR A 77 9.92 14.55 8.00
N PHE A 78 9.00 14.71 8.97
CA PHE A 78 9.21 15.59 10.12
C PHE A 78 9.86 14.90 11.31
N VAL A 79 9.48 13.67 11.60
CA VAL A 79 9.86 12.96 12.83
C VAL A 79 10.86 11.85 12.56
N GLY A 80 10.73 11.17 11.41
CA GLY A 80 11.52 9.98 11.09
C GLY A 80 13.01 10.27 10.87
N ARG A 81 13.34 11.37 10.20
CA ARG A 81 14.74 11.70 9.86
C ARG A 81 15.62 11.89 11.09
N PRO A 82 15.26 12.72 12.09
CA PRO A 82 16.03 12.84 13.33
C PRO A 82 16.17 11.49 14.07
N ILE A 83 15.12 10.69 14.11
CA ILE A 83 15.11 9.39 14.79
C ILE A 83 16.05 8.41 14.07
N VAL A 84 15.95 8.32 12.74
CA VAL A 84 16.79 7.39 11.94
C VAL A 84 18.26 7.75 12.05
N TYR A 85 18.61 9.04 11.98
CA TYR A 85 20.00 9.49 12.14
C TYR A 85 20.51 9.26 13.57
N LYS A 86 19.67 9.52 14.61
CA LYS A 86 20.03 9.20 16.00
C LYS A 86 20.24 7.70 16.20
N PHE A 87 19.39 6.88 15.58
CA PHE A 87 19.55 5.42 15.61
C PHE A 87 20.81 4.97 14.86
N ALA A 88 21.04 5.46 13.65
CA ALA A 88 22.24 5.14 12.85
C ALA A 88 23.54 5.47 13.57
N ASN A 89 23.56 6.53 14.39
CA ASN A 89 24.71 6.94 15.20
C ASN A 89 24.76 6.26 16.59
N SER A 90 23.82 5.36 16.89
CA SER A 90 23.79 4.61 18.14
C SER A 90 24.57 3.29 18.05
N ARG A 91 24.96 2.74 19.21
CA ARG A 91 25.58 1.41 19.29
C ARG A 91 24.69 0.31 18.67
N PHE A 92 23.37 0.41 18.88
CA PHE A 92 22.40 -0.53 18.30
C PHE A 92 22.33 -0.41 16.77
N GLY A 93 22.34 0.79 16.23
CA GLY A 93 22.40 1.00 14.78
C GLY A 93 23.64 0.33 14.16
N HIS A 94 24.81 0.52 14.75
CA HIS A 94 26.04 -0.12 14.28
C HIS A 94 25.98 -1.66 14.40
N MET A 95 25.38 -2.20 15.46
CA MET A 95 25.17 -3.66 15.59
C MET A 95 24.23 -4.20 14.50
N CYS A 96 23.25 -3.41 14.05
CA CYS A 96 22.38 -3.74 12.93
C CYS A 96 23.00 -3.42 11.56
N LEU A 97 24.29 -3.08 11.50
CA LEU A 97 24.99 -2.66 10.28
C LEU A 97 24.37 -1.43 9.60
N ILE A 98 23.64 -0.60 10.36
CA ILE A 98 23.07 0.67 9.91
C ILE A 98 23.96 1.78 10.44
N ASP A 99 24.52 2.57 9.55
CA ASP A 99 25.31 3.75 9.82
C ASP A 99 24.80 4.96 9.02
N GLU A 100 25.26 6.14 9.39
CA GLU A 100 24.84 7.40 8.75
C GLU A 100 25.17 7.43 7.26
N ALA A 101 26.27 6.82 6.83
CA ALA A 101 26.68 6.76 5.44
C ALA A 101 25.68 5.93 4.61
N LYS A 102 25.23 4.79 5.15
CA LYS A 102 24.21 3.95 4.48
C LYS A 102 22.84 4.63 4.42
N VAL A 103 22.46 5.36 5.47
CA VAL A 103 21.22 6.15 5.47
C VAL A 103 21.29 7.22 4.37
N LYS A 104 22.38 8.00 4.29
CA LYS A 104 22.58 8.98 3.22
C LYS A 104 22.59 8.36 1.83
N HIS A 105 23.22 7.20 1.68
CA HIS A 105 23.20 6.48 0.40
C HIS A 105 21.80 6.04 -0.01
N ALA A 106 21.01 5.52 0.93
CA ALA A 106 19.62 5.15 0.69
C ALA A 106 18.76 6.38 0.34
N GLU A 107 18.94 7.52 1.04
CA GLU A 107 18.27 8.78 0.71
C GLU A 107 18.61 9.24 -0.71
N ALA A 108 19.91 9.27 -1.08
CA ALA A 108 20.37 9.67 -2.41
C ALA A 108 19.85 8.72 -3.53
N TYR A 109 19.82 7.41 -3.25
CA TYR A 109 19.22 6.45 -4.17
C TYR A 109 17.72 6.73 -4.37
N PHE A 110 17.00 6.97 -3.29
CA PHE A 110 15.56 7.21 -3.35
C PHE A 110 15.26 8.57 -3.99
N GLU A 111 16.09 9.58 -3.78
CA GLU A 111 15.98 10.88 -4.47
C GLU A 111 16.06 10.72 -6.00
N LYS A 112 16.94 9.85 -6.48
CA LYS A 112 17.13 9.60 -7.91
C LYS A 112 16.10 8.66 -8.52
N HIS A 113 15.67 7.62 -7.78
CA HIS A 113 14.81 6.53 -8.28
C HIS A 113 13.47 6.44 -7.56
N GLY A 114 13.16 7.37 -6.66
CA GLY A 114 12.02 7.29 -5.76
C GLY A 114 10.66 7.18 -6.45
N ALA A 115 10.52 7.80 -7.62
CA ALA A 115 9.31 7.70 -8.44
C ALA A 115 9.00 6.24 -8.80
N LEU A 116 9.95 5.55 -9.41
CA LEU A 116 9.80 4.15 -9.80
C LEU A 116 9.71 3.24 -8.57
N SER A 117 10.53 3.52 -7.54
CA SER A 117 10.52 2.76 -6.28
C SER A 117 9.16 2.88 -5.57
N THR A 118 8.56 4.06 -5.56
CA THR A 118 7.22 4.28 -5.01
C THR A 118 6.17 3.50 -5.79
N PHE A 119 6.19 3.57 -7.11
CA PHE A 119 5.26 2.85 -7.97
C PHE A 119 5.35 1.33 -7.77
N VAL A 120 6.54 0.76 -7.94
CA VAL A 120 6.77 -0.68 -7.81
C VAL A 120 6.49 -1.15 -6.37
N GLY A 121 6.94 -0.38 -5.37
CA GLY A 121 6.70 -0.70 -3.97
C GLY A 121 5.20 -0.76 -3.62
N ARG A 122 4.36 0.05 -4.28
CA ARG A 122 2.91 0.02 -4.10
C ARG A 122 2.23 -1.23 -4.65
N LEU A 123 2.85 -1.91 -5.61
CA LEU A 123 2.35 -3.15 -6.18
C LEU A 123 2.75 -4.39 -5.37
N ILE A 124 3.68 -4.26 -4.43
CA ILE A 124 4.14 -5.37 -3.59
C ILE A 124 3.44 -5.29 -2.23
N PRO A 125 2.61 -6.28 -1.84
CA PRO A 125 1.78 -6.22 -0.64
C PRO A 125 2.53 -5.87 0.65
N ALA A 126 3.69 -6.51 0.91
CA ALA A 126 4.49 -6.25 2.11
C ALA A 126 5.21 -4.88 2.10
N VAL A 127 5.46 -4.30 0.93
CA VAL A 127 6.22 -3.07 0.76
C VAL A 127 5.32 -1.84 0.67
N ARG A 128 4.11 -1.98 0.14
CA ARG A 128 3.21 -0.86 -0.19
C ARG A 128 2.90 0.07 0.99
N GLN A 129 2.82 -0.46 2.21
CA GLN A 129 2.59 0.33 3.41
C GLN A 129 3.86 1.09 3.83
N LEU A 130 5.02 0.47 3.67
CA LEU A 130 6.30 0.98 4.15
C LEU A 130 6.98 1.95 3.19
N ILE A 131 6.66 1.91 1.89
CA ILE A 131 7.34 2.71 0.85
C ILE A 131 7.20 4.23 1.06
N SER A 132 6.18 4.66 1.80
CA SER A 132 5.98 6.07 2.16
C SER A 132 7.04 6.59 3.11
N ILE A 133 7.66 5.72 3.93
CA ILE A 133 8.67 6.09 4.90
C ILE A 133 9.96 6.55 4.21
N PRO A 134 10.62 5.76 3.34
CA PRO A 134 11.81 6.22 2.63
C PRO A 134 11.52 7.41 1.70
N ALA A 135 10.31 7.53 1.15
CA ALA A 135 9.90 8.71 0.37
C ALA A 135 9.89 9.99 1.24
N GLY A 136 9.37 9.92 2.46
CA GLY A 136 9.38 11.03 3.42
C GLY A 136 10.78 11.36 3.92
N LEU A 137 11.59 10.35 4.26
CA LEU A 137 12.98 10.52 4.72
C LEU A 137 13.85 11.21 3.68
N SER A 138 13.74 10.82 2.41
CA SER A 138 14.48 11.41 1.29
C SER A 138 13.94 12.77 0.84
N LYS A 139 12.86 13.27 1.47
CA LYS A 139 12.19 14.52 1.08
C LYS A 139 11.74 14.55 -0.39
N MET A 140 11.33 13.42 -0.92
CA MET A 140 10.79 13.33 -2.28
C MET A 140 9.69 14.38 -2.50
N LYS A 141 9.59 14.96 -3.70
CA LYS A 141 8.52 15.93 -3.99
C LYS A 141 7.14 15.28 -3.80
N VAL A 142 6.29 15.91 -2.99
CA VAL A 142 4.95 15.40 -2.64
C VAL A 142 4.09 15.12 -3.88
N SER A 143 4.16 15.99 -4.90
CA SER A 143 3.42 15.79 -6.15
C SER A 143 3.86 14.53 -6.89
N THR A 144 5.15 14.25 -6.95
CA THR A 144 5.70 13.04 -7.55
C THR A 144 5.32 11.82 -6.72
N PHE A 145 5.44 11.90 -5.39
CA PHE A 145 5.03 10.84 -4.48
C PHE A 145 3.55 10.49 -4.64
N LEU A 146 2.65 11.50 -4.64
CA LEU A 146 1.22 11.29 -4.84
C LEU A 146 0.89 10.69 -6.20
N LEU A 147 1.51 11.18 -7.29
CA LEU A 147 1.26 10.64 -8.62
C LEU A 147 1.56 9.14 -8.68
N TYR A 148 2.75 8.72 -8.25
CA TYR A 148 3.15 7.31 -8.30
C TYR A 148 2.44 6.45 -7.26
N THR A 149 2.07 7.01 -6.11
CA THR A 149 1.19 6.36 -5.13
C THR A 149 -0.20 6.12 -5.71
N THR A 150 -0.80 7.14 -6.34
CA THR A 150 -2.12 7.02 -6.98
C THR A 150 -2.12 5.97 -8.08
N LEU A 151 -1.10 5.96 -8.94
CA LEU A 151 -0.98 4.96 -10.01
C LEU A 151 -0.82 3.55 -9.43
N GLY A 152 0.09 3.35 -8.49
CA GLY A 152 0.34 2.02 -7.90
C GLY A 152 -0.84 1.51 -7.07
N ALA A 153 -1.38 2.33 -6.17
CA ALA A 153 -2.54 1.97 -5.37
C ALA A 153 -3.81 1.81 -6.23
N GLY A 154 -3.99 2.65 -7.26
CA GLY A 154 -5.12 2.57 -8.18
C GLY A 154 -5.12 1.25 -8.96
N ILE A 155 -3.97 0.83 -9.48
CA ILE A 155 -3.83 -0.46 -10.18
C ILE A 155 -4.13 -1.61 -9.20
N TRP A 156 -3.55 -1.59 -8.00
CA TRP A 156 -3.80 -2.63 -7.00
C TRP A 156 -5.29 -2.71 -6.62
N ASN A 157 -5.90 -1.58 -6.30
CA ASN A 157 -7.31 -1.52 -5.94
C ASN A 157 -8.23 -1.94 -7.11
N ALA A 158 -7.86 -1.61 -8.36
CA ALA A 158 -8.60 -2.06 -9.54
C ALA A 158 -8.53 -3.58 -9.71
N ILE A 159 -7.37 -4.20 -9.45
CA ILE A 159 -7.21 -5.65 -9.47
C ILE A 159 -8.08 -6.29 -8.39
N LEU A 160 -8.01 -5.81 -7.15
CA LEU A 160 -8.81 -6.32 -6.04
C LEU A 160 -10.32 -6.15 -6.30
N ALA A 161 -10.72 -4.99 -6.82
CA ALA A 161 -12.12 -4.75 -7.18
C ALA A 161 -12.57 -5.66 -8.33
N GLY A 162 -11.71 -5.90 -9.33
CA GLY A 162 -11.98 -6.85 -10.40
C GLY A 162 -12.18 -8.28 -9.90
N ILE A 163 -11.35 -8.72 -8.94
CA ILE A 163 -11.51 -10.02 -8.29
C ILE A 163 -12.86 -10.09 -7.57
N GLY A 164 -13.16 -9.11 -6.70
CA GLY A 164 -14.43 -9.09 -5.97
C GLY A 164 -15.67 -9.05 -6.88
N TYR A 165 -15.59 -8.27 -7.96
CA TYR A 165 -16.65 -8.20 -8.96
C TYR A 165 -16.88 -9.52 -9.68
N TYR A 166 -15.79 -10.19 -10.10
CA TYR A 166 -15.84 -11.49 -10.76
C TYR A 166 -16.35 -12.58 -9.83
N LEU A 167 -15.91 -12.60 -8.58
CA LEU A 167 -16.29 -13.61 -7.61
C LEU A 167 -17.79 -13.58 -7.27
N HIS A 168 -18.45 -12.44 -7.43
CA HIS A 168 -19.91 -12.35 -7.27
C HIS A 168 -20.68 -13.36 -8.18
N SER A 169 -20.17 -13.65 -9.36
CA SER A 169 -20.79 -14.60 -10.29
C SER A 169 -20.43 -16.07 -10.06
N VAL A 170 -19.42 -16.34 -9.21
CA VAL A 170 -18.81 -17.69 -9.10
C VAL A 170 -18.89 -18.25 -7.69
N VAL A 171 -18.86 -17.40 -6.68
CA VAL A 171 -18.70 -17.79 -5.27
C VAL A 171 -19.77 -17.12 -4.41
N PRO A 172 -20.45 -17.87 -3.52
CA PRO A 172 -21.36 -17.28 -2.55
C PRO A 172 -20.61 -16.40 -1.53
N GLU A 173 -21.35 -15.45 -0.92
CA GLU A 173 -20.75 -14.41 -0.06
C GLU A 173 -19.98 -14.96 1.14
N ASP A 174 -20.40 -16.10 1.69
CA ASP A 174 -19.77 -16.77 2.83
C ASP A 174 -18.36 -17.33 2.50
N GLN A 175 -18.08 -17.63 1.23
CA GLN A 175 -16.78 -18.13 0.76
C GLN A 175 -15.88 -17.01 0.18
N LEU A 176 -16.43 -15.81 0.00
CA LEU A 176 -15.75 -14.68 -0.64
C LEU A 176 -14.37 -14.41 -0.03
N MET A 177 -14.30 -14.27 1.30
CA MET A 177 -13.07 -13.89 1.99
C MET A 177 -11.96 -14.95 1.87
N ALA A 178 -12.31 -16.23 1.94
CA ALA A 178 -11.34 -17.31 1.78
C ALA A 178 -10.75 -17.30 0.36
N THR A 179 -11.62 -17.18 -0.64
CA THR A 179 -11.22 -17.15 -2.06
C THR A 179 -10.41 -15.89 -2.39
N VAL A 180 -10.80 -14.71 -1.88
CA VAL A 180 -10.04 -13.47 -2.06
C VAL A 180 -8.64 -13.58 -1.47
N THR A 181 -8.53 -14.17 -0.27
CA THR A 181 -7.23 -14.34 0.37
C THR A 181 -6.31 -15.24 -0.45
N GLU A 182 -6.81 -16.33 -1.00
CA GLU A 182 -6.07 -17.23 -1.87
C GLU A 182 -5.55 -16.51 -3.12
N TYR A 183 -6.43 -15.85 -3.88
CA TYR A 183 -6.04 -15.08 -5.08
C TYR A 183 -5.06 -13.94 -4.76
N SER A 184 -5.24 -13.26 -3.63
CA SER A 184 -4.35 -12.17 -3.25
C SER A 184 -2.95 -12.65 -2.91
N HIS A 185 -2.82 -13.82 -2.30
CA HIS A 185 -1.52 -14.46 -2.05
C HIS A 185 -0.81 -14.83 -3.35
N GLU A 186 -1.52 -15.46 -4.30
CA GLU A 186 -0.95 -15.80 -5.61
C GLU A 186 -0.47 -14.56 -6.36
N LEU A 187 -1.31 -13.52 -6.43
CA LEU A 187 -0.93 -12.24 -7.04
C LEU A 187 0.27 -11.61 -6.31
N GLY A 188 0.30 -11.69 -4.98
CA GLY A 188 1.42 -11.20 -4.18
C GLY A 188 2.75 -11.84 -4.59
N TYR A 189 2.78 -13.15 -4.79
CA TYR A 189 3.99 -13.87 -5.26
C TYR A 189 4.38 -13.44 -6.68
N ILE A 190 3.42 -13.25 -7.58
CA ILE A 190 3.68 -12.77 -8.95
C ILE A 190 4.31 -11.38 -8.90
N PHE A 191 3.74 -10.44 -8.11
CA PHE A 191 4.29 -9.08 -8.00
C PHE A 191 5.65 -9.03 -7.30
N ILE A 192 5.90 -9.90 -6.31
CA ILE A 192 7.23 -10.05 -5.71
C ILE A 192 8.24 -10.53 -6.78
N GLY A 193 7.88 -11.56 -7.55
CA GLY A 193 8.72 -12.07 -8.63
C GLY A 193 9.06 -11.01 -9.67
N VAL A 194 8.05 -10.26 -10.13
CA VAL A 194 8.23 -9.14 -11.07
C VAL A 194 9.09 -8.02 -10.44
N GLY A 195 8.85 -7.69 -9.17
CA GLY A 195 9.64 -6.70 -8.44
C GLY A 195 11.13 -7.10 -8.34
N VAL A 196 11.41 -8.36 -8.02
CA VAL A 196 12.78 -8.90 -7.99
C VAL A 196 13.44 -8.82 -9.37
N LEU A 197 12.72 -9.17 -10.43
CA LEU A 197 13.25 -9.06 -11.80
C LEU A 197 13.56 -7.61 -12.19
N ILE A 198 12.69 -6.65 -11.84
CA ILE A 198 12.93 -5.22 -12.08
C ILE A 198 14.16 -4.75 -11.32
N VAL A 199 14.29 -5.09 -10.03
CA VAL A 199 15.46 -4.72 -9.22
C VAL A 199 16.73 -5.35 -9.79
N ALA A 200 16.71 -6.63 -10.13
CA ALA A 200 17.85 -7.32 -10.75
C ALA A 200 18.26 -6.66 -12.08
N TYR A 201 17.29 -6.31 -12.93
CA TYR A 201 17.55 -5.58 -14.17
C TYR A 201 18.18 -4.19 -13.93
N LEU A 202 17.66 -3.44 -12.94
CA LEU A 202 18.20 -2.12 -12.60
C LEU A 202 19.63 -2.20 -12.05
N VAL A 203 19.91 -3.18 -11.20
CA VAL A 203 21.27 -3.45 -10.66
C VAL A 203 22.21 -3.85 -11.79
N TYR A 204 21.78 -4.72 -12.71
CA TYR A 204 22.58 -5.12 -13.87
C TYR A 204 22.90 -3.92 -14.78
N LYS A 205 21.90 -3.07 -15.05
CA LYS A 205 22.08 -1.85 -15.87
C LYS A 205 22.94 -0.79 -15.17
N GLY A 206 22.88 -0.69 -13.85
CA GLY A 206 23.69 0.25 -13.07
C GLY A 206 25.15 -0.17 -12.88
N ARG A 207 25.50 -1.43 -13.21
CA ARG A 207 26.88 -1.94 -13.21
C ARG A 207 27.63 -1.76 -14.54
N LYS A 208 26.90 -1.37 -15.59
CA LYS A 208 27.47 -0.95 -16.87
C LYS A 208 27.57 0.56 -16.94
#